data_182e11f740cb2df0fe27ce892ae4cbf9
#
_entry.id   182e11f740cb2df0fe27ce892ae4cbf9
#
_cell.length_a   1.000
_cell.length_b   1.000
_cell.length_c   1.000
_cell.angle_alpha   90.00
_cell.angle_beta   90.00
_cell.angle_gamma   90.00
#
_symmetry.space_group_name_H-M   'P 1'
#
loop_
_entity.id
_entity.type
_entity.pdbx_description
1 polymer ?
#
loop_
_entity_poly.entity_id
_entity_poly.type
_entity_poly.pdbx_seq_one_letter_code
_entity_poly.pdbx_strand_id
1 'polypeptide(L)'
;MLLRVIDSLDIREMGERVREIRKRLGMSQAQLAEKADLANNTVSRIEGSQINLSAENLFNLADALGVTPNDLSPSRFRGTDSTTALTPINDKYLMLTEENRKLFIASVYALVDGLLIRQK
;
A
#
# COMPACT_ATOMS: atom_id res chain seq x y z
N MET A 1 -4.42 11.89 -27.40
CA MET A 1 -4.05 11.10 -26.22
C MET A 1 -5.23 11.01 -25.26
N LEU A 2 -5.63 9.79 -24.93
CA LEU A 2 -6.74 9.60 -24.02
C LEU A 2 -6.24 9.77 -22.58
N LEU A 3 -6.92 10.62 -21.83
CA LEU A 3 -6.67 10.74 -20.40
C LEU A 3 -7.20 9.48 -19.71
N ARG A 4 -6.35 8.84 -18.92
CA ARG A 4 -6.77 7.73 -18.08
C ARG A 4 -7.42 8.27 -16.83
N VAL A 5 -8.73 8.09 -16.75
CA VAL A 5 -9.49 8.45 -15.54
C VAL A 5 -9.74 7.21 -14.71
N ILE A 6 -10.07 7.42 -13.45
CA ILE A 6 -10.48 6.34 -12.55
C ILE A 6 -11.77 5.73 -13.09
N ASP A 7 -11.78 4.44 -13.32
CA ASP A 7 -12.94 3.70 -13.81
C ASP A 7 -13.55 2.79 -12.75
N SER A 8 -14.59 2.06 -13.12
CA SER A 8 -15.30 1.17 -12.19
C SER A 8 -14.43 0.03 -11.67
N LEU A 9 -13.49 -0.45 -12.48
CA LEU A 9 -12.56 -1.50 -12.05
C LEU A 9 -11.58 -0.96 -11.02
N ASP A 10 -11.12 0.27 -11.19
CA ASP A 10 -10.24 0.94 -10.22
C ASP A 10 -10.94 1.13 -8.88
N ILE A 11 -12.21 1.60 -8.91
CA ILE A 11 -13.01 1.81 -7.70
C ILE A 11 -13.20 0.49 -6.96
N ARG A 12 -13.47 -0.58 -7.69
CA ARG A 12 -13.63 -1.92 -7.13
C ARG A 12 -12.32 -2.39 -6.48
N GLU A 13 -11.21 -2.24 -7.17
CA GLU A 13 -9.91 -2.66 -6.67
C GLU A 13 -9.53 -1.91 -5.39
N MET A 14 -9.75 -0.59 -5.37
CA MET A 14 -9.49 0.22 -4.17
C MET A 14 -10.36 -0.20 -3.00
N GLY A 15 -11.65 -0.42 -3.22
CA GLY A 15 -12.58 -0.86 -2.18
C GLY A 15 -12.21 -2.23 -1.63
N GLU A 16 -11.86 -3.17 -2.50
CA GLU A 16 -11.42 -4.51 -2.09
C GLU A 16 -10.12 -4.44 -1.30
N ARG A 17 -9.21 -3.55 -1.69
CA ARG A 17 -7.94 -3.37 -0.99
C ARG A 17 -8.14 -2.84 0.42
N VAL A 18 -9.01 -1.84 0.59
CA VAL A 18 -9.37 -1.31 1.91
C VAL A 18 -9.92 -2.44 2.79
N ARG A 19 -10.87 -3.20 2.27
CA ARG A 19 -11.50 -4.30 2.98
C ARG A 19 -10.49 -5.37 3.39
N GLU A 20 -9.61 -5.75 2.47
CA GLU A 20 -8.58 -6.77 2.71
C GLU A 20 -7.66 -6.37 3.87
N ILE A 21 -7.14 -5.14 3.83
CA ILE A 21 -6.22 -4.65 4.87
C ILE A 21 -6.96 -4.52 6.19
N ARG A 22 -8.18 -3.97 6.18
CA ARG A 22 -9.01 -3.85 7.38
C ARG A 22 -9.20 -5.20 8.06
N LYS A 23 -9.58 -6.22 7.30
CA LYS A 23 -9.80 -7.57 7.84
C LYS A 23 -8.51 -8.18 8.37
N ARG A 24 -7.41 -7.95 7.69
CA ARG A 24 -6.08 -8.43 8.13
C ARG A 24 -5.71 -7.84 9.48
N LEU A 25 -6.12 -6.59 9.74
CA LEU A 25 -5.87 -5.92 11.02
C LEU A 25 -6.92 -6.25 12.08
N GLY A 26 -7.92 -7.06 11.77
CA GLY A 26 -8.98 -7.44 12.70
C GLY A 26 -9.96 -6.34 13.04
N MET A 27 -10.08 -5.32 12.18
CA MET A 27 -10.97 -4.18 12.41
C MET A 27 -12.34 -4.40 11.78
N SER A 28 -13.40 -3.92 12.47
CA SER A 28 -14.72 -3.80 11.87
C SER A 28 -14.79 -2.55 10.97
N GLN A 29 -15.81 -2.47 10.13
CA GLN A 29 -16.07 -1.26 9.34
C GLN A 29 -16.27 -0.04 10.24
N ALA A 30 -16.98 -0.23 11.35
CA ALA A 30 -17.23 0.85 12.33
C ALA A 30 -15.93 1.33 12.97
N GLN A 31 -15.04 0.42 13.33
CA GLN A 31 -13.74 0.77 13.91
C GLN A 31 -12.87 1.53 12.92
N LEU A 32 -12.84 1.11 11.66
CA LEU A 32 -12.11 1.81 10.63
C LEU A 32 -12.69 3.21 10.40
N ALA A 33 -14.00 3.33 10.31
CA ALA A 33 -14.68 4.61 10.12
C ALA A 33 -14.33 5.59 11.23
N GLU A 34 -14.39 5.14 12.49
CA GLU A 34 -14.04 5.96 13.64
C GLU A 34 -12.57 6.42 13.56
N LYS A 35 -11.67 5.50 13.28
CA LYS A 35 -10.24 5.79 13.22
C LYS A 35 -9.88 6.72 12.05
N ALA A 36 -10.60 6.62 10.94
CA ALA A 36 -10.40 7.43 9.75
C ALA A 36 -11.22 8.73 9.75
N ASP A 37 -11.99 8.97 10.80
CA ASP A 37 -12.91 10.11 10.90
C ASP A 37 -13.90 10.16 9.73
N LEU A 38 -14.50 9.01 9.43
CA LEU A 38 -15.49 8.86 8.37
C LEU A 38 -16.81 8.34 8.95
N ALA A 39 -17.90 8.61 8.24
CA ALA A 39 -19.18 7.99 8.57
C ALA A 39 -19.10 6.47 8.32
N ASN A 40 -19.78 5.68 9.16
CA ASN A 40 -19.76 4.23 9.05
C ASN A 40 -20.23 3.74 7.68
N ASN A 41 -21.31 4.33 7.14
CA ASN A 41 -21.79 3.92 5.84
C ASN A 41 -20.85 4.32 4.69
N THR A 42 -19.98 5.31 4.89
CA THR A 42 -18.97 5.70 3.91
C THR A 42 -17.97 4.55 3.70
N VAL A 43 -17.47 3.96 4.76
CA VAL A 43 -16.55 2.80 4.67
C VAL A 43 -17.26 1.63 3.97
N SER A 44 -18.48 1.33 4.36
CA SER A 44 -19.28 0.26 3.74
C SER A 44 -19.45 0.48 2.23
N ARG A 45 -19.74 1.71 1.82
CA ARG A 45 -19.94 2.05 0.40
C ARG A 45 -18.64 2.01 -0.39
N ILE A 46 -17.52 2.41 0.23
CA ILE A 46 -16.20 2.31 -0.39
C ILE A 46 -15.85 0.84 -0.63
N GLU A 47 -15.97 0.02 0.39
CA GLU A 47 -15.67 -1.42 0.30
C GLU A 47 -16.61 -2.14 -0.66
N GLY A 48 -17.84 -1.68 -0.76
CA GLY A 48 -18.83 -2.22 -1.70
C GLY A 48 -18.72 -1.66 -3.11
N SER A 49 -17.71 -0.85 -3.38
CA SER A 49 -17.46 -0.25 -4.70
C SER A 49 -18.60 0.65 -5.20
N GLN A 50 -19.35 1.24 -4.28
CA GLN A 50 -20.50 2.10 -4.61
C GLN A 50 -20.10 3.56 -4.81
N ILE A 51 -18.98 3.98 -4.25
CA ILE A 51 -18.47 5.35 -4.37
C ILE A 51 -16.96 5.31 -4.61
N ASN A 52 -16.46 6.34 -5.27
CA ASN A 52 -15.04 6.55 -5.44
C ASN A 52 -14.45 7.20 -4.17
N LEU A 53 -13.17 6.96 -3.95
CA LEU A 53 -12.43 7.62 -2.87
C LEU A 53 -12.08 9.05 -3.27
N SER A 54 -12.44 10.01 -2.43
CA SER A 54 -11.86 11.35 -2.52
C SER A 54 -10.40 11.28 -2.06
N ALA A 55 -9.61 12.29 -2.42
CA ALA A 55 -8.23 12.37 -1.95
C ALA A 55 -8.17 12.39 -0.43
N GLU A 56 -9.05 13.16 0.22
CA GLU A 56 -9.11 13.23 1.67
C GLU A 56 -9.43 11.86 2.29
N ASN A 57 -10.44 11.16 1.76
CA ASN A 57 -10.80 9.83 2.26
C ASN A 57 -9.67 8.84 2.06
N LEU A 58 -8.96 8.91 0.93
CA LEU A 58 -7.83 8.06 0.64
C LEU A 58 -6.73 8.24 1.70
N PHE A 59 -6.36 9.48 2.00
CA PHE A 59 -5.32 9.75 2.99
C PHE A 59 -5.76 9.37 4.41
N ASN A 60 -7.01 9.64 4.77
CA ASN A 60 -7.54 9.28 6.08
C ASN A 60 -7.58 7.76 6.28
N LEU A 61 -8.00 7.02 5.26
CA LEU A 61 -8.02 5.56 5.32
C LEU A 61 -6.62 4.96 5.37
N ALA A 62 -5.69 5.49 4.58
CA ALA A 62 -4.31 5.02 4.60
C ALA A 62 -3.69 5.22 5.99
N ASP A 63 -3.88 6.38 6.58
CA ASP A 63 -3.40 6.67 7.93
C ASP A 63 -4.02 5.74 8.97
N ALA A 64 -5.34 5.56 8.92
CA ALA A 64 -6.05 4.69 9.85
C ALA A 64 -5.64 3.22 9.73
N LEU A 65 -5.29 2.78 8.54
CA LEU A 65 -4.84 1.40 8.27
C LEU A 65 -3.33 1.22 8.46
N GLY A 66 -2.59 2.30 8.68
CA GLY A 66 -1.14 2.23 8.85
C GLY A 66 -0.39 1.89 7.56
N VAL A 67 -0.96 2.25 6.42
CA VAL A 67 -0.36 2.01 5.10
C VAL A 67 -0.18 3.33 4.36
N THR A 68 0.49 3.32 3.23
CA THR A 68 0.62 4.50 2.38
C THR A 68 -0.60 4.63 1.46
N PRO A 69 -0.92 5.84 0.98
CA PRO A 69 -1.96 6.00 -0.04
C PRO A 69 -1.70 5.17 -1.29
N ASN A 70 -0.44 4.96 -1.64
CA ASN A 70 -0.06 4.10 -2.77
C ASN A 70 -0.53 2.66 -2.58
N ASP A 71 -0.50 2.16 -1.34
CA ASP A 71 -0.95 0.79 -1.03
C ASP A 71 -2.44 0.59 -1.31
N LEU A 72 -3.24 1.66 -1.24
CA LEU A 72 -4.67 1.64 -1.52
C LEU A 72 -5.00 1.98 -2.97
N SER A 73 -4.03 2.45 -3.73
CA SER A 73 -4.25 2.87 -5.12
C SER A 73 -4.47 1.67 -6.03
N PRO A 74 -5.19 1.85 -7.15
CA PRO A 74 -5.32 0.80 -8.15
C PRO A 74 -3.95 0.30 -8.61
N SER A 75 -3.83 -0.99 -8.89
CA SER A 75 -2.55 -1.61 -9.23
C SER A 75 -1.85 -0.95 -10.41
N ARG A 76 -2.61 -0.43 -11.38
CA ARG A 76 -2.03 0.26 -12.54
C ARG A 76 -1.33 1.59 -12.21
N PHE A 77 -1.61 2.15 -11.03
CA PHE A 77 -0.97 3.37 -10.54
C PHE A 77 0.11 3.10 -9.50
N ARG A 78 0.19 1.88 -9.00
CA ARG A 78 1.25 1.50 -8.06
C ARG A 78 2.56 1.35 -8.81
N GLY A 79 3.66 1.45 -8.08
CA GLY A 79 4.99 1.34 -8.66
C GLY A 79 5.20 0.05 -9.44
N THR A 80 6.27 0.03 -10.19
CA THR A 80 6.61 -1.08 -11.10
C THR A 80 6.92 -2.38 -10.36
N ASP A 81 6.95 -3.46 -11.12
CA ASP A 81 7.23 -4.81 -10.63
C ASP A 81 8.54 -4.93 -9.86
N SER A 82 9.50 -4.05 -10.11
CA SER A 82 10.77 -4.05 -9.37
C SER A 82 10.57 -3.90 -7.85
N THR A 83 9.59 -3.09 -7.43
CA THR A 83 9.25 -2.93 -6.03
C THR A 83 8.64 -4.22 -5.46
N THR A 84 7.78 -4.87 -6.24
CA THR A 84 7.16 -6.14 -5.86
C THR A 84 8.21 -7.24 -5.70
N ALA A 85 9.23 -7.25 -6.55
CA ALA A 85 10.32 -8.23 -6.48
C ALA A 85 11.11 -8.15 -5.16
N LEU A 86 11.16 -6.97 -4.54
CA LEU A 86 11.87 -6.78 -3.27
C LEU A 86 11.03 -7.10 -2.03
N THR A 87 9.70 -7.30 -2.18
CA THR A 87 8.80 -7.55 -1.05
C THR A 87 9.23 -8.75 -0.19
N PRO A 88 9.57 -9.93 -0.76
CA PRO A 88 10.01 -11.06 0.06
C PRO A 88 11.29 -10.78 0.84
N ILE A 89 12.19 -9.97 0.29
CA ILE A 89 13.42 -9.57 0.96
C ILE A 89 13.10 -8.65 2.13
N ASN A 90 12.19 -7.71 1.93
CA ASN A 90 11.77 -6.80 2.99
C ASN A 90 11.14 -7.55 4.16
N ASP A 91 10.30 -8.54 3.90
CA ASP A 91 9.68 -9.36 4.94
C ASP A 91 10.75 -10.07 5.79
N LYS A 92 11.75 -10.65 5.15
CA LYS A 92 12.86 -11.29 5.84
C LYS A 92 13.72 -10.29 6.61
N TYR A 93 13.93 -9.10 6.05
CA TYR A 93 14.66 -8.03 6.72
C TYR A 93 14.03 -7.68 8.07
N LEU A 94 12.70 -7.61 8.13
CA LEU A 94 11.99 -7.29 9.36
C LEU A 94 12.17 -8.36 10.45
N MET A 95 12.56 -9.57 10.08
CA MET A 95 12.83 -10.67 11.02
C MET A 95 14.25 -10.62 11.61
N LEU A 96 15.12 -9.78 11.07
CA LEU A 96 16.50 -9.67 11.54
C LEU A 96 16.60 -8.84 12.82
N THR A 97 17.64 -9.11 13.62
CA THR A 97 18.01 -8.25 14.73
C THR A 97 18.47 -6.89 14.20
N GLU A 98 18.50 -5.87 15.07
CA GLU A 98 18.97 -4.54 14.67
C GLU A 98 20.39 -4.58 14.13
N GLU A 99 21.29 -5.33 14.79
CA GLU A 99 22.67 -5.48 14.35
C GLU A 99 22.76 -6.12 12.96
N ASN A 100 21.99 -7.18 12.72
CA ASN A 100 21.96 -7.85 11.42
C ASN A 100 21.32 -6.99 10.34
N ARG A 101 20.37 -6.13 10.68
CA ARG A 101 19.82 -5.16 9.73
C ARG A 101 20.88 -4.19 9.24
N LYS A 102 21.72 -3.71 10.13
CA LYS A 102 22.84 -2.82 9.78
C LYS A 102 23.81 -3.49 8.84
N LEU A 103 24.19 -4.75 9.14
CA LEU A 103 25.06 -5.54 8.27
C LEU A 103 24.44 -5.78 6.90
N PHE A 104 23.16 -6.11 6.87
CA PHE A 104 22.44 -6.33 5.62
C PHE A 104 22.44 -5.08 4.75
N ILE A 105 22.12 -3.92 5.31
CA ILE A 105 22.09 -2.65 4.57
C ILE A 105 23.48 -2.32 4.01
N ALA A 106 24.53 -2.45 4.82
CA ALA A 106 25.89 -2.18 4.36
C ALA A 106 26.28 -3.12 3.20
N SER A 107 25.92 -4.39 3.30
CA SER A 107 26.20 -5.38 2.27
C SER A 107 25.45 -5.07 0.96
N VAL A 108 24.20 -4.64 1.06
CA VAL A 108 23.38 -4.27 -0.10
C VAL A 108 23.97 -3.06 -0.82
N TYR A 109 24.39 -2.03 -0.09
CA TYR A 109 25.02 -0.86 -0.70
C TYR A 109 26.28 -1.26 -1.47
N ALA A 110 27.16 -2.08 -0.85
CA ALA A 110 28.37 -2.53 -1.51
C ALA A 110 28.07 -3.33 -2.78
N LEU A 111 27.06 -4.21 -2.71
CA LEU A 111 26.65 -5.02 -3.87
C LEU A 111 26.09 -4.13 -4.99
N VAL A 112 25.20 -3.20 -4.66
CA VAL A 112 24.61 -2.31 -5.65
C VAL A 112 25.66 -1.45 -6.32
N ASP A 113 26.59 -0.88 -5.53
CA ASP A 113 27.69 -0.07 -6.07
C ASP A 113 28.54 -0.88 -7.04
N GLY A 114 28.86 -2.12 -6.71
CA GLY A 114 29.61 -3.01 -7.58
C GLY A 114 28.88 -3.31 -8.89
N LEU A 115 27.56 -3.54 -8.81
CA LEU A 115 26.74 -3.79 -9.99
C LEU A 115 26.61 -2.55 -10.88
N LEU A 116 26.48 -1.37 -10.29
CA LEU A 116 26.43 -0.11 -11.02
C LEU A 116 27.73 0.14 -11.80
N ILE A 117 28.87 -0.16 -11.20
CA ILE A 117 30.15 -0.06 -11.87
C ILE A 117 30.23 -1.03 -13.04
N ARG A 118 29.76 -2.25 -12.85
CA ARG A 118 29.80 -3.30 -13.88
C ARG A 118 28.95 -2.97 -15.11
N GLN A 119 27.83 -2.26 -14.94
CA GLN A 119 26.92 -1.99 -16.04
C GLN A 119 27.29 -0.75 -16.88
N LYS A 120 28.39 -0.06 -16.55
CA LYS A 120 28.90 1.05 -17.36
C LYS A 120 29.52 0.57 -18.67
#